data_ffb8915a9458975779e78927b9c990b7
#
_entry.id   ffb8915a9458975779e78927b9c990b7
#
_cell.length_a   1.000
_cell.length_b   1.000
_cell.length_c   1.000
_cell.angle_alpha   90.00
_cell.angle_beta   90.00
_cell.angle_gamma   90.00
#
_symmetry.space_group_name_H-M   'P 1'
#
loop_
_entity.id
_entity.type
_entity.pdbx_description
1 polymer ?
#
loop_
_entity_poly.entity_id
_entity_poly.type
_entity_poly.pdbx_seq_one_letter_code
_entity_poly.pdbx_strand_id
1 'polypeptide(L)'
;MDKATFGGLLLAVGGILLGLLLEGGNLGQVLQPTAAMIVFGGTLGAILIQYPLPVVVHSFRRLAHIFLEPGESARTTVELLVNYANQARREGIISLDKELPNIHEPFLKRALTLAVDGTDSQELRKIMELELDNQAEQEEKIPQLFESAGGFSPTIGIIGAVLGLIQVMQHLDKIDEVGRGIAVAFVATIYGVGAANLFLLPSAGKLKIRIRDEQVIREMTLEGVISILEGMNPRMLEAKLLGFLTQEHEETETPPEVSEA
;
A
#
# COMPACT_ATOMS: atom_id res chain seq x y z
N MET A 1 3.41 -8.43 10.57
CA MET A 1 3.00 -7.06 10.95
C MET A 1 4.19 -6.12 10.83
N ASP A 2 4.04 -5.05 10.10
CA ASP A 2 5.08 -4.04 9.99
C ASP A 2 5.20 -3.24 11.29
N LYS A 3 6.31 -3.48 12.00
CA LYS A 3 6.60 -2.85 13.31
C LYS A 3 6.72 -1.33 13.23
N ALA A 4 7.26 -0.81 12.11
CA ALA A 4 7.44 0.62 11.90
C ALA A 4 6.11 1.35 11.76
N THR A 5 5.16 0.78 11.01
CA THR A 5 3.83 1.39 10.81
C THR A 5 3.03 1.42 12.10
N PHE A 6 3.03 0.29 12.83
CA PHE A 6 2.32 0.23 14.11
C PHE A 6 2.94 1.16 15.15
N GLY A 7 4.28 1.14 15.26
CA GLY A 7 5.02 2.04 16.14
C GLY A 7 4.80 3.52 15.80
N GLY A 8 4.85 3.87 14.51
CA GLY A 8 4.60 5.23 14.03
C GLY A 8 3.20 5.74 14.34
N LEU A 9 2.17 4.91 14.09
CA LEU A 9 0.78 5.29 14.41
C LEU A 9 0.58 5.47 15.93
N LEU A 10 1.13 4.55 16.74
CA LEU A 10 1.05 4.63 18.20
C LEU A 10 1.76 5.88 18.72
N LEU A 11 2.92 6.21 18.17
CA LEU A 11 3.69 7.39 18.55
C LEU A 11 2.98 8.68 18.16
N ALA A 12 2.40 8.74 16.96
CA ALA A 12 1.68 9.91 16.46
C ALA A 12 0.40 10.19 17.26
N VAL A 13 -0.47 9.18 17.40
CA VAL A 13 -1.73 9.33 18.16
C VAL A 13 -1.44 9.45 19.66
N GLY A 14 -0.55 8.59 20.18
CA GLY A 14 -0.18 8.59 21.60
C GLY A 14 0.48 9.89 22.03
N GLY A 15 1.36 10.48 21.22
CA GLY A 15 2.00 11.78 21.50
C GLY A 15 0.98 12.92 21.60
N ILE A 16 0.01 12.97 20.68
CA ILE A 16 -1.06 13.99 20.72
C ILE A 16 -1.94 13.82 21.96
N LEU A 17 -2.37 12.59 22.26
CA LEU A 17 -3.22 12.32 23.40
C LEU A 17 -2.48 12.56 24.72
N LEU A 18 -1.20 12.19 24.80
CA LEU A 18 -0.38 12.45 25.98
C LEU A 18 -0.19 13.96 26.21
N GLY A 19 0.06 14.74 25.15
CA GLY A 19 0.14 16.19 25.21
C GLY A 19 -1.14 16.80 25.77
N LEU A 20 -2.31 16.37 25.28
CA LEU A 20 -3.61 16.80 25.78
C LEU A 20 -3.76 16.51 27.28
N LEU A 21 -3.41 15.31 27.73
CA LEU A 21 -3.53 14.90 29.12
C LEU A 21 -2.57 15.68 30.06
N LEU A 22 -1.33 15.93 29.60
CA LEU A 22 -0.35 16.71 30.39
C LEU A 22 -0.76 18.15 30.58
N GLU A 23 -1.52 18.75 29.66
CA GLU A 23 -2.11 20.08 29.80
C GLU A 23 -3.39 20.09 30.66
N GLY A 24 -3.78 18.96 31.25
CA GLY A 24 -4.98 18.84 32.07
C GLY A 24 -6.27 18.65 31.26
N GLY A 25 -6.17 18.40 29.97
CA GLY A 25 -7.31 18.07 29.10
C GLY A 25 -7.90 16.70 29.41
N ASN A 26 -9.13 16.46 28.94
CA ASN A 26 -9.83 15.19 29.08
C ASN A 26 -10.13 14.62 27.72
N LEU A 27 -9.92 13.30 27.52
CA LEU A 27 -10.22 12.59 26.27
C LEU A 27 -11.67 12.78 25.80
N GLY A 28 -12.63 12.94 26.74
CA GLY A 28 -14.02 13.24 26.42
C GLY A 28 -14.24 14.56 25.66
N GLN A 29 -13.31 15.50 25.74
CA GLN A 29 -13.39 16.78 25.01
C GLN A 29 -13.18 16.61 23.50
N VAL A 30 -12.41 15.61 23.10
CA VAL A 30 -12.14 15.31 21.69
C VAL A 30 -13.07 14.24 21.13
N LEU A 31 -13.95 13.64 21.93
CA LEU A 31 -14.92 12.64 21.46
C LEU A 31 -16.25 13.31 21.11
N GLN A 32 -16.41 13.66 19.82
CA GLN A 32 -17.60 14.33 19.30
C GLN A 32 -18.20 13.53 18.13
N PRO A 33 -19.25 12.71 18.37
CA PRO A 33 -19.85 11.86 17.34
C PRO A 33 -20.35 12.63 16.12
N THR A 34 -20.92 13.83 16.33
CA THR A 34 -21.43 14.68 15.24
C THR A 34 -20.30 15.18 14.34
N ALA A 35 -19.18 15.61 14.92
CA ALA A 35 -17.98 15.98 14.16
C ALA A 35 -17.41 14.80 13.38
N ALA A 36 -17.37 13.60 13.98
CA ALA A 36 -16.94 12.38 13.31
C ALA A 36 -17.83 12.04 12.11
N MET A 37 -19.15 12.11 12.25
CA MET A 37 -20.10 11.86 11.16
C MET A 37 -19.90 12.86 10.00
N ILE A 38 -19.70 14.12 10.28
CA ILE A 38 -19.46 15.14 9.25
C ILE A 38 -18.16 14.84 8.51
N VAL A 39 -17.06 14.66 9.24
CA VAL A 39 -15.74 14.51 8.61
C VAL A 39 -15.60 13.18 7.89
N PHE A 40 -15.84 12.07 8.56
CA PHE A 40 -15.65 10.75 7.95
C PHE A 40 -16.75 10.42 6.95
N GLY A 41 -18.00 10.78 7.24
CA GLY A 41 -19.10 10.60 6.30
C GLY A 41 -18.94 11.46 5.05
N GLY A 42 -18.59 12.72 5.21
CA GLY A 42 -18.34 13.62 4.09
C GLY A 42 -17.13 13.20 3.25
N THR A 43 -16.02 12.80 3.89
CA THR A 43 -14.82 12.30 3.18
C THR A 43 -15.13 11.03 2.41
N LEU A 44 -15.80 10.07 3.04
CA LEU A 44 -16.21 8.83 2.36
C LEU A 44 -17.18 9.12 1.22
N GLY A 45 -18.14 10.03 1.41
CA GLY A 45 -19.05 10.46 0.35
C GLY A 45 -18.32 11.05 -0.85
N ALA A 46 -17.35 11.93 -0.62
CA ALA A 46 -16.54 12.52 -1.69
C ALA A 46 -15.73 11.45 -2.45
N ILE A 47 -15.15 10.48 -1.76
CA ILE A 47 -14.45 9.35 -2.36
C ILE A 47 -15.37 8.49 -3.21
N LEU A 48 -16.59 8.20 -2.74
CA LEU A 48 -17.58 7.41 -3.49
C LEU A 48 -18.11 8.14 -4.74
N ILE A 49 -18.08 9.47 -4.75
CA ILE A 49 -18.38 10.27 -5.95
C ILE A 49 -17.23 10.19 -6.96
N GLN A 50 -15.99 10.20 -6.50
CA GLN A 50 -14.80 10.24 -7.36
C GLN A 50 -14.41 8.87 -7.92
N TYR A 51 -14.60 7.79 -7.14
CA TYR A 51 -14.15 6.44 -7.49
C TYR A 51 -15.29 5.44 -7.52
N PRO A 52 -15.29 4.50 -8.50
CA PRO A 52 -16.22 3.38 -8.50
C PRO A 52 -16.11 2.53 -7.23
N LEU A 53 -17.24 2.04 -6.72
CA LEU A 53 -17.29 1.23 -5.48
C LEU A 53 -16.31 0.04 -5.46
N PRO A 54 -16.10 -0.73 -6.54
CA PRO A 54 -15.11 -1.82 -6.56
C PRO A 54 -13.70 -1.34 -6.26
N VAL A 55 -13.29 -0.17 -6.77
CA VAL A 55 -11.98 0.44 -6.51
C VAL A 55 -11.87 0.80 -5.03
N VAL A 56 -12.90 1.41 -4.45
CA VAL A 56 -12.92 1.78 -3.02
C VAL A 56 -12.74 0.54 -2.14
N VAL A 57 -13.55 -0.50 -2.37
CA VAL A 57 -13.48 -1.75 -1.58
C VAL A 57 -12.11 -2.43 -1.74
N HIS A 58 -11.59 -2.48 -2.97
CA HIS A 58 -10.27 -3.06 -3.25
C HIS A 58 -9.16 -2.29 -2.53
N SER A 59 -9.19 -0.95 -2.57
CA SER A 59 -8.19 -0.09 -1.92
C SER A 59 -8.14 -0.30 -0.40
N PHE A 60 -9.30 -0.36 0.27
CA PHE A 60 -9.34 -0.64 1.70
C PHE A 60 -8.85 -2.06 2.05
N ARG A 61 -9.19 -3.06 1.21
CA ARG A 61 -8.68 -4.43 1.41
C ARG A 61 -7.16 -4.48 1.22
N ARG A 62 -6.64 -3.80 0.21
CA ARG A 62 -5.21 -3.72 -0.07
C ARG A 62 -4.45 -3.02 1.07
N LEU A 63 -5.01 -1.94 1.61
CA LEU A 63 -4.45 -1.27 2.78
C LEU A 63 -4.34 -2.21 3.98
N ALA A 64 -5.41 -2.97 4.29
CA ALA A 64 -5.39 -3.93 5.38
C ALA A 64 -4.30 -5.02 5.18
N HIS A 65 -4.12 -5.50 3.94
CA HIS A 65 -3.09 -6.48 3.60
C HIS A 65 -1.67 -5.96 3.86
N ILE A 66 -1.38 -4.72 3.47
CA ILE A 66 -0.07 -4.09 3.69
C ILE A 66 0.30 -3.95 5.17
N PHE A 67 -0.70 -3.72 6.04
CA PHE A 67 -0.47 -3.67 7.48
C PHE A 67 -0.19 -5.04 8.11
N LEU A 68 -0.71 -6.11 7.53
CA LEU A 68 -0.71 -7.44 8.11
C LEU A 68 0.40 -8.36 7.58
N GLU A 69 0.80 -8.20 6.32
CA GLU A 69 1.70 -9.13 5.65
C GLU A 69 3.03 -8.47 5.21
N PRO A 70 4.16 -9.17 5.39
CA PRO A 70 5.40 -8.78 4.74
C PRO A 70 5.26 -8.96 3.22
N GLY A 71 5.92 -8.10 2.42
CA GLY A 71 6.00 -8.29 0.98
C GLY A 71 6.78 -9.56 0.62
N GLU A 72 6.59 -10.06 -0.61
CA GLU A 72 7.42 -11.11 -1.16
C GLU A 72 8.88 -10.65 -1.22
N SER A 73 9.80 -11.57 -0.84
CA SER A 73 11.22 -11.26 -0.94
C SER A 73 11.66 -11.42 -2.40
N ALA A 74 12.21 -10.36 -2.97
CA ALA A 74 12.76 -10.39 -4.32
C ALA A 74 13.86 -11.46 -4.46
N ARG A 75 14.61 -11.72 -3.37
CA ARG A 75 15.65 -12.76 -3.33
C ARG A 75 15.08 -14.17 -3.51
N THR A 76 13.94 -14.47 -2.86
CA THR A 76 13.25 -15.76 -3.04
C THR A 76 12.82 -15.97 -4.49
N THR A 77 12.35 -14.90 -5.15
CA THR A 77 12.00 -14.94 -6.58
C THR A 77 13.22 -15.20 -7.46
N VAL A 78 14.37 -14.58 -7.17
CA VAL A 78 15.62 -14.85 -7.88
C VAL A 78 16.03 -16.32 -7.76
N GLU A 79 16.05 -16.86 -6.53
CA GLU A 79 16.39 -18.28 -6.29
C GLU A 79 15.44 -19.23 -7.04
N LEU A 80 14.15 -18.93 -7.06
CA LEU A 80 13.15 -19.70 -7.78
C LEU A 80 13.40 -19.69 -9.30
N LEU A 81 13.65 -18.52 -9.89
CA LEU A 81 13.93 -18.37 -11.31
C LEU A 81 15.24 -19.06 -11.72
N VAL A 82 16.28 -18.97 -10.87
CA VAL A 82 17.55 -19.69 -11.09
C VAL A 82 17.33 -21.21 -11.07
N ASN A 83 16.50 -21.73 -10.17
CA ASN A 83 16.14 -23.14 -10.13
C ASN A 83 15.41 -23.56 -11.40
N TYR A 84 14.44 -22.78 -11.87
CA TYR A 84 13.75 -23.03 -13.14
C TYR A 84 14.70 -22.97 -14.35
N ALA A 85 15.66 -22.05 -14.36
CA ALA A 85 16.69 -21.99 -15.40
C ALA A 85 17.55 -23.26 -15.43
N ASN A 86 17.96 -23.77 -14.26
CA ASN A 86 18.70 -25.01 -14.15
C ASN A 86 17.91 -26.23 -14.67
N GLN A 87 16.61 -26.31 -14.33
CA GLN A 87 15.72 -27.38 -14.78
C GLN A 87 15.48 -27.28 -16.30
N ALA A 88 15.10 -26.12 -16.81
CA ALA A 88 14.88 -25.90 -18.24
C ALA A 88 16.13 -26.20 -19.08
N ARG A 89 17.32 -25.92 -18.58
CA ARG A 89 18.58 -26.22 -19.28
C ARG A 89 18.89 -27.70 -19.32
N ARG A 90 18.51 -28.50 -18.33
CA ARG A 90 18.76 -29.94 -18.26
C ARG A 90 17.71 -30.76 -19.00
N GLU A 91 16.47 -30.40 -18.88
CA GLU A 91 15.31 -31.20 -19.27
C GLU A 91 14.44 -30.51 -20.34
N GLY A 92 14.82 -29.30 -20.75
CA GLY A 92 14.05 -28.49 -21.70
C GLY A 92 12.96 -27.67 -20.97
N ILE A 93 12.50 -26.59 -21.65
CA ILE A 93 11.49 -25.65 -21.10
C ILE A 93 10.16 -26.34 -20.74
N ILE A 94 9.78 -27.38 -21.50
CA ILE A 94 8.54 -28.16 -21.29
C ILE A 94 8.54 -28.86 -19.92
N SER A 95 9.70 -29.13 -19.33
CA SER A 95 9.77 -29.76 -18.01
C SER A 95 9.15 -28.89 -16.90
N LEU A 96 9.09 -27.57 -17.10
CA LEU A 96 8.48 -26.61 -16.18
C LEU A 96 6.95 -26.70 -16.11
N ASP A 97 6.30 -27.39 -17.06
CA ASP A 97 4.85 -27.66 -17.01
C ASP A 97 4.43 -28.35 -15.70
N LYS A 98 5.27 -29.22 -15.17
CA LYS A 98 5.04 -29.93 -13.90
C LYS A 98 5.05 -29.00 -12.68
N GLU A 99 5.71 -27.85 -12.79
CA GLU A 99 5.81 -26.86 -11.70
C GLU A 99 4.64 -25.88 -11.70
N LEU A 100 3.96 -25.66 -12.84
CA LEU A 100 2.86 -24.70 -12.96
C LEU A 100 1.74 -24.84 -11.92
N PRO A 101 1.32 -26.06 -11.49
CA PRO A 101 0.32 -26.22 -10.44
C PRO A 101 0.78 -25.68 -9.07
N ASN A 102 2.08 -25.69 -8.80
CA ASN A 102 2.70 -25.29 -7.52
C ASN A 102 3.00 -23.79 -7.46
N ILE A 103 2.88 -23.08 -8.57
CA ILE A 103 3.15 -21.64 -8.62
C ILE A 103 1.92 -20.89 -8.14
N HIS A 104 2.07 -20.16 -7.03
CA HIS A 104 1.00 -19.36 -6.42
C HIS A 104 0.93 -17.93 -7.00
N GLU A 105 2.06 -17.38 -7.45
CA GLU A 105 2.13 -16.04 -8.04
C GLU A 105 1.53 -16.06 -9.45
N PRO A 106 0.42 -15.31 -9.72
CA PRO A 106 -0.32 -15.43 -10.97
C PRO A 106 0.47 -14.96 -12.21
N PHE A 107 1.28 -13.90 -12.05
CA PHE A 107 2.06 -13.31 -13.13
C PHE A 107 3.17 -14.26 -13.59
N LEU A 108 3.95 -14.83 -12.67
CA LEU A 108 4.98 -15.84 -12.97
C LEU A 108 4.36 -17.08 -13.62
N LYS A 109 3.23 -17.55 -13.06
CA LYS A 109 2.51 -18.70 -13.63
C LYS A 109 2.11 -18.47 -15.07
N ARG A 110 1.55 -17.29 -15.38
CA ARG A 110 1.14 -16.93 -16.74
C ARG A 110 2.33 -16.82 -17.69
N ALA A 111 3.41 -16.15 -17.26
CA ALA A 111 4.62 -16.04 -18.07
C ALA A 111 5.23 -17.41 -18.40
N LEU A 112 5.33 -18.30 -17.40
CA LEU A 112 5.84 -19.66 -17.60
C LEU A 112 4.89 -20.52 -18.46
N THR A 113 3.58 -20.37 -18.32
CA THR A 113 2.62 -21.08 -19.19
C THR A 113 2.85 -20.70 -20.65
N LEU A 114 2.94 -19.40 -20.96
CA LEU A 114 3.24 -18.95 -22.33
C LEU A 114 4.57 -19.49 -22.85
N ALA A 115 5.60 -19.52 -21.98
CA ALA A 115 6.92 -20.06 -22.36
C ALA A 115 6.88 -21.57 -22.65
N VAL A 116 6.16 -22.37 -21.84
CA VAL A 116 5.99 -23.82 -22.01
C VAL A 116 5.14 -24.13 -23.26
N ASP A 117 4.14 -23.30 -23.55
CA ASP A 117 3.28 -23.41 -24.73
C ASP A 117 4.03 -23.08 -26.05
N GLY A 118 5.29 -22.65 -25.96
CA GLY A 118 6.15 -22.40 -27.11
C GLY A 118 5.98 -21.00 -27.73
N THR A 119 5.48 -20.05 -26.96
CA THR A 119 5.43 -18.64 -27.37
C THR A 119 6.86 -18.13 -27.57
N ASP A 120 7.12 -17.42 -28.65
CA ASP A 120 8.40 -16.74 -28.89
C ASP A 120 8.70 -15.68 -27.85
N SER A 121 10.00 -15.49 -27.53
CA SER A 121 10.44 -14.57 -26.47
C SER A 121 10.00 -13.13 -26.68
N GLN A 122 9.94 -12.66 -27.94
CA GLN A 122 9.49 -11.30 -28.24
C GLN A 122 7.97 -11.13 -28.08
N GLU A 123 7.21 -12.16 -28.48
CA GLU A 123 5.75 -12.13 -28.34
C GLU A 123 5.34 -12.28 -26.87
N LEU A 124 6.00 -13.18 -26.13
CA LEU A 124 5.83 -13.32 -24.68
C LEU A 124 6.11 -11.97 -23.96
N ARG A 125 7.22 -11.31 -24.32
CA ARG A 125 7.56 -9.98 -23.77
C ARG A 125 6.42 -8.99 -23.99
N LYS A 126 5.92 -8.84 -25.20
CA LYS A 126 4.85 -7.89 -25.52
C LYS A 126 3.56 -8.17 -24.75
N ILE A 127 3.16 -9.44 -24.64
CA ILE A 127 1.95 -9.84 -23.92
C ILE A 127 2.09 -9.50 -22.43
N MET A 128 3.22 -9.84 -21.85
CA MET A 128 3.45 -9.67 -20.41
C MET A 128 3.73 -8.21 -20.04
N GLU A 129 4.41 -7.42 -20.88
CA GLU A 129 4.56 -5.97 -20.69
C GLU A 129 3.21 -5.27 -20.72
N LEU A 130 2.31 -5.62 -21.64
CA LEU A 130 0.95 -5.09 -21.66
C LEU A 130 0.18 -5.43 -20.37
N GLU A 131 0.39 -6.62 -19.82
CA GLU A 131 -0.21 -7.00 -18.54
C GLU A 131 0.38 -6.20 -17.37
N LEU A 132 1.70 -6.00 -17.34
CA LEU A 132 2.38 -5.16 -16.34
C LEU A 132 1.86 -3.73 -16.35
N ASP A 133 1.76 -3.11 -17.54
CA ASP A 133 1.27 -1.74 -17.69
C ASP A 133 -0.17 -1.60 -17.21
N ASN A 134 -1.04 -2.55 -17.60
CA ASN A 134 -2.43 -2.56 -17.15
C ASN A 134 -2.56 -2.75 -15.64
N GLN A 135 -1.75 -3.63 -15.04
CA GLN A 135 -1.74 -3.82 -13.60
C GLN A 135 -1.22 -2.57 -12.88
N ALA A 136 -0.13 -1.98 -13.35
CA ALA A 136 0.43 -0.74 -12.78
C ALA A 136 -0.61 0.38 -12.77
N GLU A 137 -1.34 0.59 -13.88
CA GLU A 137 -2.41 1.59 -13.96
C GLU A 137 -3.56 1.33 -12.97
N GLN A 138 -3.94 0.06 -12.79
CA GLN A 138 -4.98 -0.30 -11.82
C GLN A 138 -4.52 -0.12 -10.37
N GLU A 139 -3.29 -0.52 -10.06
CA GLU A 139 -2.73 -0.41 -8.72
C GLU A 139 -2.42 1.04 -8.33
N GLU A 140 -2.08 1.92 -9.27
CA GLU A 140 -1.86 3.34 -9.02
C GLU A 140 -3.10 4.06 -8.48
N LYS A 141 -4.29 3.62 -8.83
CA LYS A 141 -5.57 4.16 -8.32
C LYS A 141 -5.71 3.98 -6.80
N ILE A 142 -5.03 2.99 -6.22
CA ILE A 142 -5.13 2.66 -4.79
C ILE A 142 -4.54 3.77 -3.92
N PRO A 143 -3.26 4.15 -4.03
CA PRO A 143 -2.70 5.25 -3.26
C PRO A 143 -3.37 6.59 -3.60
N GLN A 144 -3.73 6.84 -4.86
CA GLN A 144 -4.42 8.06 -5.29
C GLN A 144 -5.76 8.25 -4.56
N LEU A 145 -6.50 7.17 -4.26
CA LEU A 145 -7.72 7.23 -3.46
C LEU A 145 -7.45 7.77 -2.06
N PHE A 146 -6.40 7.29 -1.38
CA PHE A 146 -6.04 7.75 -0.04
C PHE A 146 -5.47 9.18 -0.04
N GLU A 147 -4.76 9.58 -1.11
CA GLU A 147 -4.33 10.95 -1.31
C GLU A 147 -5.53 11.89 -1.47
N SER A 148 -6.51 11.50 -2.29
CA SER A 148 -7.76 12.25 -2.47
C SER A 148 -8.53 12.36 -1.16
N ALA A 149 -8.66 11.26 -0.40
CA ALA A 149 -9.28 11.27 0.93
C ALA A 149 -8.53 12.19 1.90
N GLY A 150 -7.19 12.17 1.87
CA GLY A 150 -6.34 13.07 2.64
C GLY A 150 -6.51 14.54 2.25
N GLY A 151 -6.76 14.84 0.98
CA GLY A 151 -7.09 16.18 0.51
C GLY A 151 -8.48 16.65 0.93
N PHE A 152 -9.49 15.78 0.87
CA PHE A 152 -10.87 16.13 1.24
C PHE A 152 -11.08 16.25 2.76
N SER A 153 -10.44 15.40 3.54
CA SER A 153 -10.70 15.31 4.98
C SER A 153 -10.52 16.63 5.73
N PRO A 154 -9.44 17.43 5.55
CA PRO A 154 -9.27 18.73 6.20
C PRO A 154 -10.32 19.74 5.75
N THR A 155 -10.66 19.80 4.46
CA THR A 155 -11.64 20.74 3.94
C THR A 155 -13.05 20.45 4.41
N ILE A 156 -13.40 19.18 4.55
CA ILE A 156 -14.67 18.75 5.17
C ILE A 156 -14.66 19.04 6.67
N GLY A 157 -13.49 18.95 7.34
CA GLY A 157 -13.32 19.40 8.71
C GLY A 157 -13.63 20.90 8.88
N ILE A 158 -13.23 21.74 7.93
CA ILE A 158 -13.59 23.17 7.92
C ILE A 158 -15.11 23.35 7.75
N ILE A 159 -15.74 22.57 6.87
CA ILE A 159 -17.23 22.59 6.74
C ILE A 159 -17.87 22.25 8.08
N GLY A 160 -17.37 21.23 8.78
CA GLY A 160 -17.84 20.87 10.13
C GLY A 160 -17.66 21.99 11.15
N ALA A 161 -16.52 22.69 11.09
CA ALA A 161 -16.26 23.85 11.95
C ALA A 161 -17.26 24.99 11.68
N VAL A 162 -17.53 25.31 10.41
CA VAL A 162 -18.51 26.34 10.04
C VAL A 162 -19.92 25.96 10.51
N LEU A 163 -20.33 24.69 10.35
CA LEU A 163 -21.62 24.21 10.85
C LEU A 163 -21.74 24.33 12.37
N GLY A 164 -20.68 24.01 13.11
CA GLY A 164 -20.63 24.22 14.57
C GLY A 164 -20.80 25.69 14.95
N LEU A 165 -20.12 26.61 14.24
CA LEU A 165 -20.25 28.06 14.49
C LEU A 165 -21.63 28.61 14.12
N ILE A 166 -22.27 28.11 13.07
CA ILE A 166 -23.66 28.48 12.74
C ILE A 166 -24.58 28.11 13.89
N GLN A 167 -24.39 26.96 14.52
CA GLN A 167 -25.18 26.51 15.64
C GLN A 167 -24.97 27.43 16.88
N VAL A 168 -23.72 27.88 17.11
CA VAL A 168 -23.41 28.89 18.16
C VAL A 168 -24.19 30.17 17.92
N MET A 169 -24.21 30.69 16.67
CA MET A 169 -24.91 31.94 16.33
C MET A 169 -26.44 31.86 16.53
N GLN A 170 -27.01 30.66 16.42
CA GLN A 170 -28.45 30.46 16.63
C GLN A 170 -28.85 30.39 18.12
N HIS A 171 -27.92 30.16 19.03
CA HIS A 171 -28.19 29.89 20.44
C HIS A 171 -27.33 30.77 21.39
N LEU A 172 -27.07 32.00 21.00
CA LEU A 172 -26.24 32.93 21.79
C LEU A 172 -26.82 33.24 23.19
N ASP A 173 -28.12 33.01 23.37
CA ASP A 173 -28.84 33.15 24.64
C ASP A 173 -28.57 32.00 25.62
N LYS A 174 -28.00 30.89 25.16
CA LYS A 174 -27.75 29.67 25.93
C LYS A 174 -26.28 29.29 25.98
N ILE A 175 -25.57 29.71 27.02
CA ILE A 175 -24.13 29.51 27.17
C ILE A 175 -23.68 28.06 26.97
N ASP A 176 -24.47 27.07 27.45
CA ASP A 176 -24.15 25.65 27.32
C ASP A 176 -24.21 25.15 25.86
N GLU A 177 -25.10 25.70 25.03
CA GLU A 177 -25.22 25.38 23.63
C GLU A 177 -24.11 26.04 22.82
N VAL A 178 -23.71 27.26 23.18
CA VAL A 178 -22.56 27.97 22.63
C VAL A 178 -21.29 27.16 22.84
N GLY A 179 -21.03 26.67 24.04
CA GLY A 179 -19.87 25.84 24.36
C GLY A 179 -19.83 24.56 23.55
N ARG A 180 -20.96 23.87 23.37
CA ARG A 180 -21.06 22.66 22.55
C ARG A 180 -20.79 22.93 21.06
N GLY A 181 -21.35 23.98 20.50
CA GLY A 181 -21.13 24.34 19.10
C GLY A 181 -19.66 24.68 18.81
N ILE A 182 -19.00 25.42 19.73
CA ILE A 182 -17.56 25.69 19.63
C ILE A 182 -16.74 24.40 19.70
N ALA A 183 -17.07 23.49 20.62
CA ALA A 183 -16.38 22.20 20.72
C ALA A 183 -16.50 21.37 19.45
N VAL A 184 -17.69 21.28 18.84
CA VAL A 184 -17.91 20.59 17.55
C VAL A 184 -17.06 21.20 16.45
N ALA A 185 -16.96 22.54 16.37
CA ALA A 185 -16.19 23.25 15.38
C ALA A 185 -14.69 22.90 15.46
N PHE A 186 -14.09 22.97 16.65
CA PHE A 186 -12.68 22.64 16.85
C PHE A 186 -12.39 21.15 16.63
N VAL A 187 -13.23 20.26 17.16
CA VAL A 187 -13.03 18.81 17.04
C VAL A 187 -13.19 18.35 15.59
N ALA A 188 -14.12 18.93 14.81
CA ALA A 188 -14.24 18.62 13.39
C ALA A 188 -12.94 18.96 12.63
N THR A 189 -12.30 20.07 12.93
CA THR A 189 -11.01 20.43 12.35
C THR A 189 -9.91 19.46 12.75
N ILE A 190 -9.84 19.08 14.04
CA ILE A 190 -8.88 18.08 14.54
C ILE A 190 -9.08 16.73 13.81
N TYR A 191 -10.31 16.29 13.66
CA TYR A 191 -10.60 15.04 12.94
C TYR A 191 -10.20 15.12 11.47
N GLY A 192 -10.52 16.22 10.78
CA GLY A 192 -10.17 16.41 9.39
C GLY A 192 -8.67 16.39 9.14
N VAL A 193 -7.94 17.22 9.88
CA VAL A 193 -6.47 17.34 9.76
C VAL A 193 -5.76 16.10 10.30
N GLY A 194 -6.23 15.57 11.43
CA GLY A 194 -5.67 14.36 12.05
C GLY A 194 -5.81 13.14 11.14
N ALA A 195 -7.01 12.87 10.62
CA ALA A 195 -7.24 11.76 9.69
C ALA A 195 -6.36 11.86 8.44
N ALA A 196 -6.23 13.05 7.87
CA ALA A 196 -5.40 13.28 6.69
C ALA A 196 -3.92 12.99 6.97
N ASN A 197 -3.34 13.62 7.98
CA ASN A 197 -1.89 13.66 8.16
C ASN A 197 -1.34 12.50 9.01
N LEU A 198 -2.16 11.87 9.85
CA LEU A 198 -1.73 10.74 10.69
C LEU A 198 -2.07 9.38 10.08
N PHE A 199 -3.02 9.33 9.14
CA PHE A 199 -3.47 8.05 8.61
C PHE A 199 -3.54 8.02 7.06
N LEU A 200 -4.33 8.90 6.42
CA LEU A 200 -4.62 8.78 4.99
C LEU A 200 -3.40 9.01 4.11
N LEU A 201 -2.70 10.14 4.27
CA LEU A 201 -1.52 10.47 3.47
C LEU A 201 -0.31 9.56 3.76
N PRO A 202 0.02 9.22 5.02
CA PRO A 202 1.06 8.24 5.29
C PRO A 202 0.74 6.86 4.72
N SER A 203 -0.52 6.43 4.78
CA SER A 203 -0.96 5.18 4.18
C SER A 203 -0.81 5.18 2.65
N ALA A 204 -1.16 6.30 1.99
CA ALA A 204 -0.96 6.47 0.55
C ALA A 204 0.53 6.35 0.18
N GLY A 205 1.40 7.04 0.91
CA GLY A 205 2.85 6.97 0.70
C GLY A 205 3.40 5.55 0.82
N LYS A 206 2.97 4.82 1.86
CA LYS A 206 3.38 3.43 2.07
C LYS A 206 2.86 2.50 0.97
N LEU A 207 1.60 2.69 0.54
CA LEU A 207 1.02 1.94 -0.58
C LEU A 207 1.84 2.16 -1.86
N LYS A 208 2.26 3.40 -2.16
CA LYS A 208 3.10 3.70 -3.33
C LYS A 208 4.42 2.93 -3.30
N ILE A 209 5.11 2.93 -2.16
CA ILE A 209 6.37 2.22 -2.02
C ILE A 209 6.15 0.73 -2.26
N ARG A 210 5.19 0.12 -1.59
CA ARG A 210 4.89 -1.31 -1.72
C ARG A 210 4.49 -1.74 -3.14
N ILE A 211 3.62 -0.96 -3.78
CA ILE A 211 3.20 -1.22 -5.16
C ILE A 211 4.40 -1.12 -6.11
N ARG A 212 5.29 -0.16 -5.88
CA ARG A 212 6.52 -0.03 -6.66
C ARG A 212 7.45 -1.22 -6.50
N ASP A 213 7.68 -1.68 -5.26
CA ASP A 213 8.51 -2.85 -4.97
C ASP A 213 7.94 -4.11 -5.66
N GLU A 214 6.63 -4.33 -5.58
CA GLU A 214 5.97 -5.44 -6.25
C GLU A 214 6.07 -5.34 -7.78
N GLN A 215 6.00 -4.14 -8.35
CA GLN A 215 6.18 -3.91 -9.78
C GLN A 215 7.60 -4.30 -10.22
N VAL A 216 8.62 -3.88 -9.47
CA VAL A 216 10.02 -4.26 -9.75
C VAL A 216 10.21 -5.78 -9.71
N ILE A 217 9.60 -6.47 -8.75
CA ILE A 217 9.65 -7.95 -8.68
C ILE A 217 9.00 -8.59 -9.90
N ARG A 218 7.88 -8.06 -10.40
CA ARG A 218 7.23 -8.57 -11.62
C ARG A 218 8.06 -8.30 -12.87
N GLU A 219 8.65 -7.10 -13.00
CA GLU A 219 9.56 -6.76 -14.10
C GLU A 219 10.77 -7.72 -14.10
N MET A 220 11.37 -7.96 -12.94
CA MET A 220 12.45 -8.93 -12.74
C MET A 220 12.00 -10.35 -13.09
N THR A 221 10.79 -10.74 -12.72
CA THR A 221 10.21 -12.05 -13.04
C THR A 221 10.05 -12.24 -14.55
N LEU A 222 9.52 -11.23 -15.25
CA LEU A 222 9.38 -11.26 -16.71
C LEU A 222 10.74 -11.42 -17.38
N GLU A 223 11.72 -10.62 -16.97
CA GLU A 223 13.08 -10.68 -17.53
C GLU A 223 13.74 -12.03 -17.25
N GLY A 224 13.44 -12.62 -16.08
CA GLY A 224 13.89 -13.96 -15.71
C GLY A 224 13.32 -15.05 -16.62
N VAL A 225 12.00 -15.04 -16.84
CA VAL A 225 11.34 -16.03 -17.71
C VAL A 225 11.81 -15.92 -19.16
N ILE A 226 11.96 -14.70 -19.68
CA ILE A 226 12.50 -14.47 -21.03
C ILE A 226 13.92 -15.01 -21.13
N SER A 227 14.77 -14.74 -20.16
CA SER A 227 16.15 -15.23 -20.13
C SER A 227 16.23 -16.77 -20.06
N ILE A 228 15.28 -17.42 -19.36
CA ILE A 228 15.14 -18.89 -19.32
C ILE A 228 14.76 -19.42 -20.73
N LEU A 229 13.80 -18.78 -21.38
CA LEU A 229 13.33 -19.16 -22.72
C LEU A 229 14.46 -19.03 -23.76
N GLU A 230 15.30 -18.00 -23.64
CA GLU A 230 16.47 -17.75 -24.48
C GLU A 230 17.67 -18.65 -24.14
N GLY A 231 17.55 -19.51 -23.11
CA GLY A 231 18.59 -20.48 -22.73
C GLY A 231 19.80 -19.86 -22.03
N MET A 232 19.62 -18.71 -21.37
CA MET A 232 20.68 -18.03 -20.61
C MET A 232 21.30 -18.94 -19.55
N ASN A 233 22.62 -18.78 -19.31
CA ASN A 233 23.30 -19.51 -18.24
C ASN A 233 22.73 -19.11 -16.85
N PRO A 234 22.36 -20.07 -15.97
CA PRO A 234 21.78 -19.76 -14.66
C PRO A 234 22.61 -18.81 -13.80
N ARG A 235 23.94 -18.86 -13.84
CA ARG A 235 24.82 -17.91 -13.14
C ARG A 235 24.74 -16.50 -13.71
N MET A 236 24.61 -16.38 -15.03
CA MET A 236 24.42 -15.07 -15.68
C MET A 236 23.04 -14.53 -15.41
N LEU A 237 22.01 -15.40 -15.37
CA LEU A 237 20.66 -15.04 -14.99
C LEU A 237 20.63 -14.49 -13.56
N GLU A 238 21.23 -15.19 -12.61
CA GLU A 238 21.30 -14.73 -11.22
C GLU A 238 21.93 -13.34 -11.11
N ALA A 239 23.09 -13.13 -11.73
CA ALA A 239 23.75 -11.83 -11.75
C ALA A 239 22.90 -10.72 -12.39
N LYS A 240 22.15 -11.05 -13.46
CA LYS A 240 21.24 -10.13 -14.13
C LYS A 240 20.06 -9.75 -13.23
N LEU A 241 19.44 -10.73 -12.56
CA LEU A 241 18.29 -10.52 -11.69
C LEU A 241 18.66 -9.76 -10.40
N LEU A 242 19.84 -10.04 -9.82
CA LEU A 242 20.35 -9.28 -8.68
C LEU A 242 20.56 -7.80 -9.01
N GLY A 243 20.77 -7.44 -10.26
CA GLY A 243 20.84 -6.04 -10.70
C GLY A 243 19.51 -5.26 -10.53
N PHE A 244 18.36 -5.94 -10.38
CA PHE A 244 17.08 -5.30 -10.04
C PHE A 244 16.96 -4.98 -8.55
N LEU A 245 17.76 -5.62 -7.70
CA LEU A 245 17.75 -5.38 -6.26
C LEU A 245 18.54 -4.11 -5.96
N THR A 246 17.91 -3.14 -5.33
CA THR A 246 18.58 -1.95 -4.79
C THR A 246 19.40 -2.34 -3.55
N GLN A 247 20.51 -1.67 -3.30
CA GLN A 247 21.36 -1.91 -2.11
C GLN A 247 20.60 -1.84 -0.77
N GLU A 248 19.49 -1.09 -0.70
CA GLU A 248 18.60 -1.02 0.46
C GLU A 248 17.91 -2.35 0.79
N HIS A 249 17.71 -3.22 -0.20
CA HIS A 249 17.15 -4.56 0.01
C HIS A 249 18.20 -5.56 0.47
N GLU A 250 19.47 -5.39 0.10
CA GLU A 250 20.57 -6.25 0.56
C GLU A 250 20.90 -6.04 2.05
N GLU A 251 20.84 -4.79 2.54
CA GLU A 251 21.16 -4.49 3.96
C GLU A 251 20.11 -4.98 4.96
N THR A 252 18.85 -5.11 4.53
CA THR A 252 17.77 -5.60 5.40
C THR A 252 17.71 -7.12 5.52
N GLU A 253 18.35 -7.86 4.64
CA GLU A 253 18.33 -9.35 4.60
C GLU A 253 19.63 -10.00 5.09
N THR A 254 20.67 -9.27 5.47
CA THR A 254 21.86 -9.84 6.10
C THR A 254 21.52 -10.44 7.47
N PRO A 255 21.74 -11.74 7.70
CA PRO A 255 21.56 -12.33 9.02
C PRO A 255 22.49 -11.63 10.03
N PRO A 256 22.08 -11.50 11.31
CA PRO A 256 22.98 -10.95 12.32
C PRO A 256 24.24 -11.79 12.38
N GLU A 257 25.41 -11.14 12.24
CA GLU A 257 26.70 -11.77 12.45
C GLU A 257 26.69 -12.55 13.77
N VAL A 258 26.92 -13.84 13.66
CA VAL A 258 27.16 -14.68 14.82
C VAL A 258 28.47 -14.18 15.43
N SER A 259 28.39 -13.40 16.48
CA SER A 259 29.52 -13.00 17.31
C SER A 259 30.10 -14.29 17.90
N GLU A 260 31.15 -14.78 17.30
CA GLU A 260 32.05 -15.74 17.96
C GLU A 260 32.73 -15.02 19.12
N ALA A 261 32.36 -15.41 20.34
CA ALA A 261 33.06 -15.10 21.55
C ALA A 261 33.89 -16.33 21.99
#